data_538cfcccc91e928e3e61249bc9899de6
#
_entry.id   538cfcccc91e928e3e61249bc9899de6
#
_cell.length_a   1.000
_cell.length_b   1.000
_cell.length_c   1.000
_cell.angle_alpha   90.00
_cell.angle_beta   90.00
_cell.angle_gamma   90.00
#
_symmetry.space_group_name_H-M   'P 1'
#
loop_
_entity.id
_entity.type
_entity.pdbx_description
1 polymer ?
#
loop_
_entity_poly.entity_id
_entity_poly.type
_entity_poly.pdbx_seq_one_letter_code
_entity_poly.pdbx_strand_id
1 'polypeptide(L)' 'RFTTSELADLDSRIARARDEALARELEIYRRLAAAVLGRSAEIAAAARAAAEIDVAASFALLAAEEDYVCPLI' A
#
# COMPACT_ATOMS: atom_id res chain seq x y z
N ARG A 1 -8.72 -18.36 -43.71
CA ARG A 1 -9.38 -17.05 -43.82
C ARG A 1 -10.63 -17.04 -42.95
N PHE A 2 -10.75 -16.04 -42.08
CA PHE A 2 -11.88 -15.96 -41.16
C PHE A 2 -13.10 -15.30 -41.82
N THR A 3 -14.28 -15.81 -41.49
CA THR A 3 -15.53 -15.17 -41.88
C THR A 3 -15.81 -13.97 -40.96
N THR A 4 -16.75 -13.10 -41.38
CA THR A 4 -17.19 -11.99 -40.55
C THR A 4 -17.77 -12.45 -39.21
N SER A 5 -18.50 -13.59 -39.23
CA SER A 5 -19.06 -14.17 -38.01
C SER A 5 -17.99 -14.65 -37.04
N GLU A 6 -16.93 -15.25 -37.55
CA GLU A 6 -15.81 -15.72 -36.74
C GLU A 6 -15.06 -14.55 -36.12
N LEU A 7 -14.84 -13.47 -36.88
CA LEU A 7 -14.21 -12.26 -36.37
C LEU A 7 -15.04 -11.60 -35.29
N ALA A 8 -16.36 -11.54 -35.47
CA ALA A 8 -17.26 -10.98 -34.46
C ALA A 8 -17.24 -11.81 -33.18
N ASP A 9 -17.16 -13.13 -33.29
CA ASP A 9 -17.05 -14.01 -32.13
C ASP A 9 -15.73 -13.80 -31.39
N LEU A 10 -14.63 -13.69 -32.12
CA LEU A 10 -13.32 -13.43 -31.52
C LEU A 10 -13.30 -12.06 -30.82
N ASP A 11 -13.86 -11.03 -31.42
CA ASP A 11 -13.96 -9.71 -30.81
C ASP A 11 -14.74 -9.76 -29.50
N SER A 12 -15.87 -10.49 -29.49
CA SER A 12 -16.68 -10.64 -28.28
C SER A 12 -15.92 -11.38 -27.18
N ARG A 13 -15.15 -12.40 -27.54
CA ARG A 13 -14.37 -13.18 -26.59
C ARG A 13 -13.23 -12.34 -26.00
N ILE A 14 -12.57 -11.54 -26.83
CA ILE A 14 -11.52 -10.62 -26.37
C ILE A 14 -12.09 -9.59 -25.40
N ALA A 15 -13.25 -9.00 -25.75
CA ALA A 15 -13.89 -8.01 -24.90
C ALA A 15 -14.29 -8.59 -23.54
N ARG A 16 -14.84 -9.81 -23.52
CA ARG A 16 -15.19 -10.50 -22.28
C ARG A 16 -13.96 -10.82 -21.45
N ALA A 17 -12.87 -11.27 -22.09
CA ALA A 17 -11.63 -11.55 -21.38
C ALA A 17 -11.05 -10.30 -20.71
N ARG A 18 -11.11 -9.16 -21.40
CA ARG A 18 -10.68 -7.87 -20.83
C ARG A 18 -11.55 -7.46 -19.65
N ASP A 19 -12.86 -7.61 -19.76
CA ASP A 19 -13.79 -7.27 -18.68
C ASP A 19 -13.56 -8.17 -17.46
N GLU A 20 -13.36 -9.46 -17.68
CA GLU A 20 -13.06 -10.40 -16.60
C GLU A 20 -11.73 -10.07 -15.92
N ALA A 21 -10.70 -9.74 -16.70
CA ALA A 21 -9.40 -9.36 -16.14
C ALA A 21 -9.52 -8.10 -15.29
N LEU A 22 -10.24 -7.08 -15.77
CA LEU A 22 -10.46 -5.86 -15.03
C LEU A 22 -11.25 -6.13 -13.74
N ALA A 23 -12.29 -6.95 -13.82
CA ALA A 23 -13.09 -7.30 -12.65
C ALA A 23 -12.25 -7.98 -11.57
N ARG A 24 -11.36 -8.87 -11.97
CA ARG A 24 -10.45 -9.54 -11.03
C ARG A 24 -9.43 -8.58 -10.43
N GLU A 25 -8.88 -7.68 -11.23
CA GLU A 25 -7.96 -6.66 -10.74
C GLU A 25 -8.63 -5.76 -9.71
N LEU A 26 -9.86 -5.32 -9.97
CA LEU A 26 -10.63 -4.50 -9.04
C LEU A 26 -10.95 -5.27 -7.75
N GLU A 27 -11.27 -6.55 -7.85
CA GLU A 27 -11.52 -7.39 -6.68
C GLU A 27 -10.28 -7.51 -5.80
N ILE A 28 -9.13 -7.77 -6.41
CA ILE A 28 -7.86 -7.86 -5.70
C ILE A 28 -7.51 -6.52 -5.05
N TYR A 29 -7.66 -5.42 -5.79
CA TYR A 29 -7.41 -4.08 -5.27
C TYR A 29 -8.28 -3.79 -4.05
N ARG A 30 -9.59 -4.07 -4.14
CA ARG A 30 -10.52 -3.84 -3.02
C ARG A 30 -10.16 -4.68 -1.81
N ARG A 31 -9.74 -5.91 -2.04
CA ARG A 31 -9.35 -6.83 -0.98
C ARG A 31 -8.09 -6.33 -0.27
N LEU A 32 -7.09 -5.89 -1.03
CA LEU A 32 -5.87 -5.32 -0.48
C LEU A 32 -6.14 -4.02 0.28
N ALA A 33 -6.95 -3.13 -0.29
CA ALA A 33 -7.33 -1.89 0.35
C ALA A 33 -8.08 -2.15 1.67
N ALA A 34 -9.00 -3.10 1.67
CA ALA A 34 -9.73 -3.49 2.87
C ALA A 34 -8.80 -4.07 3.94
N ALA A 35 -7.82 -4.87 3.54
CA ALA A 35 -6.84 -5.43 4.47
C ALA A 35 -6.01 -4.33 5.15
N VAL A 36 -5.55 -3.35 4.38
CA VAL A 36 -4.79 -2.21 4.92
C VAL A 36 -5.68 -1.37 5.84
N LEU A 37 -6.89 -1.03 5.41
CA LEU A 37 -7.83 -0.25 6.21
C LEU A 37 -8.22 -0.96 7.49
N GLY A 38 -8.38 -2.28 7.43
CA GLY A 38 -8.70 -3.08 8.61
C GLY A 38 -7.59 -3.10 9.66
N ARG A 39 -6.38 -2.75 9.28
CA ARG A 39 -5.23 -2.66 10.17
C ARG A 39 -4.68 -1.25 10.33
N SER A 40 -5.47 -0.25 9.96
CA SER A 40 -5.02 1.15 9.99
C SER A 40 -4.55 1.60 11.37
N ALA A 41 -5.22 1.18 12.44
CA ALA A 41 -4.83 1.53 13.80
C ALA A 41 -3.47 0.94 14.17
N GLU A 42 -3.23 -0.32 13.81
CA GLU A 42 -1.94 -0.99 14.04
C GLU A 42 -0.81 -0.33 13.24
N ILE A 43 -1.10 0.02 11.99
CA ILE A 43 -0.13 0.69 11.12
C ILE A 43 0.21 2.07 11.68
N ALA A 44 -0.79 2.83 12.12
CA ALA A 44 -0.59 4.13 12.73
C ALA A 44 0.22 4.02 14.03
N ALA A 45 -0.05 3.01 14.84
CA ALA A 45 0.71 2.78 16.07
C ALA A 45 2.17 2.43 15.79
N ALA A 46 2.41 1.58 14.79
CA ALA A 46 3.77 1.23 14.38
C ALA A 46 4.53 2.44 13.83
N ALA A 47 3.86 3.26 13.04
CA ALA A 47 4.44 4.49 12.49
C ALA A 47 4.82 5.47 13.60
N ARG A 48 3.95 5.64 14.62
CA ARG A 48 4.25 6.50 15.77
C ARG A 48 5.42 5.97 16.58
N ALA A 49 5.47 4.67 16.83
CA ALA A 49 6.57 4.05 17.54
C ALA A 49 7.90 4.27 16.81
N ALA A 50 7.90 4.08 15.49
CA ALA A 50 9.08 4.32 14.66
C ALA A 50 9.52 5.80 14.73
N ALA A 51 8.56 6.72 14.68
CA ALA A 51 8.84 8.16 14.77
C ALA A 51 9.43 8.53 16.14
N GLU A 52 8.92 7.98 17.23
CA GLU A 52 9.44 8.19 18.58
C GLU A 52 10.88 7.68 18.72
N ILE A 53 11.16 6.51 18.17
CA ILE A 53 12.50 5.94 18.16
C ILE A 53 13.45 6.82 17.36
N ASP A 54 13.00 7.31 16.21
CA ASP A 54 13.81 8.17 15.35
C ASP A 54 14.16 9.48 16.05
N VAL A 55 13.20 10.13 16.69
CA VAL A 55 13.40 11.36 17.45
C VAL A 55 14.34 11.12 18.64
N ALA A 56 14.10 10.05 19.40
CA ALA A 56 14.95 9.71 20.54
C ALA A 56 16.39 9.42 20.12
N ALA A 57 16.57 8.68 19.01
CA ALA A 57 17.89 8.38 18.48
C ALA A 57 18.61 9.66 17.99
N SER A 58 17.87 10.56 17.33
CA SER A 58 18.42 11.83 16.87
C SER A 58 18.85 12.73 18.02
N PHE A 59 18.04 12.83 19.08
CA PHE A 59 18.40 13.61 20.26
C PHE A 59 19.55 12.97 21.02
N ALA A 60 19.60 11.62 21.09
CA ALA A 60 20.70 10.94 21.74
C ALA A 60 22.03 11.18 21.02
N LEU A 61 22.01 11.18 19.69
CA LEU A 61 23.19 11.49 18.89
C LEU A 61 23.63 12.92 19.09
N LEU A 62 22.70 13.87 19.06
CA LEU A 62 22.99 15.29 19.30
C LEU A 62 23.55 15.50 20.71
N ALA A 63 22.95 14.87 21.71
CA ALA A 63 23.43 14.95 23.10
C ALA A 63 24.84 14.40 23.24
N ALA A 64 25.15 13.30 22.55
CA ALA A 64 26.49 12.71 22.58
C ALA A 64 27.52 13.62 21.90
N GLU A 65 27.15 14.23 20.76
CA GLU A 65 28.06 15.12 20.01
C GLU A 65 28.28 16.45 20.70
N GLU A 66 27.23 17.02 21.30
CA GLU A 66 27.25 18.38 21.89
C GLU A 66 27.29 18.38 23.41
N ASP A 67 27.37 17.19 24.01
CA ASP A 67 27.43 17.00 25.46
C ASP A 67 26.20 17.60 26.19
N TYR A 68 25.03 17.48 25.58
CA TYR A 68 23.77 17.93 26.17
C TYR A 68 23.25 16.86 27.14
N VAL A 69 22.44 17.28 28.08
CA VAL A 69 21.74 16.41 29.01
C VAL A 69 20.24 16.74 29.00
N CYS A 70 19.42 15.74 29.32
CA CYS A 70 18.00 15.96 29.45
C CYS A 70 17.70 16.82 30.68
N PRO A 71 17.04 17.97 30.53
CA PRO A 71 16.78 18.84 31.69
C PRO A 71 15.78 18.20 32.64
N LEU A 72 15.97 18.39 33.92
CA LEU A 72 15.01 18.01 34.95
C LEU A 72 14.01 19.14 35.12
N ILE A 73 12.73 18.81 35.07
CA ILE A 73 11.65 19.78 35.18
C ILE A 73 10.91 19.62 36.51
#